data_7ddb432cebf1db85c8aed6d313584cb1
#
_entry.id   7ddb432cebf1db85c8aed6d313584cb1
#
_cell.length_a   1.000
_cell.length_b   1.000
_cell.length_c   1.000
_cell.angle_alpha   90.00
_cell.angle_beta   90.00
_cell.angle_gamma   90.00
#
_symmetry.space_group_name_H-M   'P 1'
#
loop_
_entity.id
_entity.type
_entity.pdbx_description
1 polymer ?
#
loop_
_entity_poly.entity_id
_entity_poly.type
_entity_poly.pdbx_seq_one_letter_code
_entity_poly.pdbx_strand_id
1 'polypeptide(L)'
;MANQSSRGRKRFLIGAILVLVLAGGAAFLLWNGNAKGSWRLDSAWTGQNLNHPGPVGEQMLAGAVAYLDTAPKYDGSKVYPGGVPNDGTGVCTDVVWYAAKAAGMDLRDLVDADRRADPQDYAATAPEGETPNPDIDYRRVRNLIVYFDRHAQSLTTDTTDVASWQPGDIVVWKEHVAVISDRRNAQGLPYVLHHEGNGIWSRYEADILGNRGEVWRHYRLESLGAKLAGH
;
A
#
# COMPACT_ATOMS: atom_id res chain seq x y z
N MET A 1 23.79 51.81 47.69
CA MET A 1 22.52 51.00 47.54
C MET A 1 22.26 50.80 46.04
N ALA A 2 22.72 49.75 45.48
CA ALA A 2 22.29 49.28 44.15
C ALA A 2 22.94 47.91 43.90
N ASN A 3 22.17 46.96 43.44
CA ASN A 3 22.58 45.69 42.85
C ASN A 3 22.15 44.39 43.54
N GLN A 4 20.85 44.19 43.66
CA GLN A 4 20.30 42.88 43.96
C GLN A 4 19.23 42.38 42.96
N SER A 5 18.96 43.10 41.86
CA SER A 5 17.83 42.74 40.97
C SER A 5 18.16 41.91 39.72
N SER A 6 19.47 41.70 39.43
CA SER A 6 19.84 41.05 38.15
C SER A 6 20.03 39.51 38.22
N ARG A 7 20.29 38.96 39.42
CA ARG A 7 20.53 37.49 39.54
C ARG A 7 19.27 36.65 39.52
N GLY A 8 18.13 37.19 39.93
CA GLY A 8 16.84 36.47 39.92
C GLY A 8 16.27 36.27 38.51
N ARG A 9 16.37 37.27 37.63
CA ARG A 9 15.87 37.21 36.27
C ARG A 9 16.59 36.22 35.38
N LYS A 10 17.90 36.05 35.55
CA LYS A 10 18.72 35.10 34.76
C LYS A 10 18.39 33.64 35.15
N ARG A 11 18.12 33.38 36.41
CA ARG A 11 17.74 32.02 36.86
C ARG A 11 16.36 31.62 36.39
N PHE A 12 15.40 32.54 36.29
CA PHE A 12 14.06 32.30 35.80
C PHE A 12 14.04 32.02 34.27
N LEU A 13 14.85 32.74 33.51
CA LEU A 13 14.99 32.55 32.05
C LEU A 13 15.66 31.19 31.70
N ILE A 14 16.67 30.80 32.48
CA ILE A 14 17.34 29.50 32.26
C ILE A 14 16.41 28.33 32.60
N GLY A 15 15.61 28.45 33.66
CA GLY A 15 14.59 27.43 34.02
C GLY A 15 13.49 27.30 32.99
N ALA A 16 13.01 28.40 32.43
CA ALA A 16 11.96 28.40 31.40
C ALA A 16 12.46 27.80 30.07
N ILE A 17 13.72 28.08 29.68
CA ILE A 17 14.33 27.52 28.48
C ILE A 17 14.56 26.01 28.66
N LEU A 18 15.01 25.56 29.84
CA LEU A 18 15.23 24.15 30.11
C LEU A 18 13.91 23.33 30.07
N VAL A 19 12.81 23.89 30.61
CA VAL A 19 11.49 23.25 30.58
C VAL A 19 10.95 23.16 29.15
N LEU A 20 11.16 24.19 28.32
CA LEU A 20 10.75 24.19 26.92
C LEU A 20 11.58 23.18 26.08
N VAL A 21 12.86 23.03 26.36
CA VAL A 21 13.71 22.03 25.68
C VAL A 21 13.35 20.61 26.09
N LEU A 22 13.02 20.39 27.37
CA LEU A 22 12.59 19.08 27.85
C LEU A 22 11.18 18.72 27.31
N ALA A 23 10.26 19.68 27.23
CA ALA A 23 8.94 19.47 26.65
C ALA A 23 9.02 19.25 25.14
N GLY A 24 9.87 20.00 24.43
CA GLY A 24 10.15 19.80 23.01
C GLY A 24 10.83 18.47 22.73
N GLY A 25 11.80 18.08 23.56
CA GLY A 25 12.48 16.79 23.47
C GLY A 25 11.55 15.62 23.76
N ALA A 26 10.67 15.70 24.75
CA ALA A 26 9.69 14.67 25.04
C ALA A 26 8.63 14.56 23.93
N ALA A 27 8.18 15.69 23.37
CA ALA A 27 7.28 15.69 22.21
C ALA A 27 7.95 15.09 20.96
N PHE A 28 9.23 15.38 20.74
CA PHE A 28 10.00 14.80 19.63
C PHE A 28 10.26 13.29 19.82
N LEU A 29 10.52 12.83 21.05
CA LEU A 29 10.67 11.40 21.34
C LEU A 29 9.35 10.64 21.29
N LEU A 30 8.25 11.26 21.70
CA LEU A 30 6.88 10.70 21.55
C LEU A 30 6.46 10.68 20.08
N TRP A 31 6.86 11.68 19.30
CA TRP A 31 6.65 11.72 17.85
C TRP A 31 7.41 10.61 17.10
N ASN A 32 8.69 10.39 17.44
CA ASN A 32 9.49 9.33 16.80
C ASN A 32 9.17 7.91 17.32
N GLY A 33 8.62 7.78 18.53
CA GLY A 33 8.23 6.48 19.08
C GLY A 33 6.97 5.88 18.47
N ASN A 34 6.11 6.70 17.85
CA ASN A 34 4.85 6.29 17.22
C ASN A 34 4.90 6.24 15.69
N ALA A 35 6.07 6.27 15.06
CA ALA A 35 6.20 6.39 13.61
C ALA A 35 5.69 5.18 12.82
N LYS A 36 5.62 4.00 13.43
CA LYS A 36 5.03 2.82 12.78
C LYS A 36 3.50 2.92 12.78
N GLY A 37 2.91 3.01 11.60
CA GLY A 37 1.46 3.07 11.40
C GLY A 37 0.85 4.48 11.51
N SER A 38 1.64 5.55 11.74
CA SER A 38 1.12 6.94 11.78
C SER A 38 0.59 7.45 10.44
N TRP A 39 0.91 6.74 9.34
CA TRP A 39 0.42 7.03 7.99
C TRP A 39 -0.98 6.45 7.72
N ARG A 40 -1.47 5.53 8.57
CA ARG A 40 -2.80 4.96 8.42
C ARG A 40 -3.86 5.95 8.88
N LEU A 41 -4.95 6.05 8.10
CA LEU A 41 -6.08 6.92 8.42
C LEU A 41 -6.90 6.36 9.57
N ASP A 42 -7.48 7.22 10.40
CA ASP A 42 -8.47 6.80 11.39
C ASP A 42 -9.78 6.45 10.70
N SER A 43 -10.33 5.28 10.99
CA SER A 43 -11.65 4.89 10.49
C SER A 43 -12.74 5.69 11.20
N ALA A 44 -13.53 6.41 10.40
CA ALA A 44 -14.70 7.13 10.89
C ALA A 44 -15.99 6.28 10.83
N TRP A 45 -15.95 5.13 10.15
CA TRP A 45 -17.12 4.29 9.97
C TRP A 45 -17.36 3.41 11.19
N THR A 46 -18.56 3.50 11.76
CA THR A 46 -18.99 2.74 12.95
C THR A 46 -20.06 1.69 12.63
N GLY A 47 -20.36 1.47 11.35
CA GLY A 47 -21.30 0.44 10.89
C GLY A 47 -20.80 -0.98 11.19
N GLN A 48 -21.70 -1.96 11.05
CA GLN A 48 -21.28 -3.36 11.19
C GLN A 48 -20.17 -3.65 10.19
N ASN A 49 -19.11 -4.29 10.65
CA ASN A 49 -18.05 -4.78 9.78
C ASN A 49 -18.62 -5.98 9.00
N LEU A 50 -19.23 -5.69 7.85
CA LEU A 50 -19.93 -6.69 7.04
C LEU A 50 -18.95 -7.67 6.37
N ASN A 51 -17.64 -7.38 6.44
CA ASN A 51 -16.65 -8.05 5.60
C ASN A 51 -15.43 -8.46 6.40
N HIS A 52 -15.44 -9.70 6.85
CA HIS A 52 -14.22 -10.36 7.27
C HIS A 52 -13.55 -10.90 6.01
N PRO A 53 -12.31 -10.51 5.72
CA PRO A 53 -11.56 -11.15 4.66
C PRO A 53 -11.38 -12.64 4.97
N GLY A 54 -11.25 -13.46 3.94
CA GLY A 54 -10.75 -14.82 4.13
C GLY A 54 -9.27 -14.83 4.52
N PRO A 55 -8.71 -16.00 4.82
CA PRO A 55 -7.33 -16.12 5.30
C PRO A 55 -6.28 -15.51 4.36
N VAL A 56 -6.50 -15.60 3.05
CA VAL A 56 -5.61 -15.00 2.04
C VAL A 56 -5.70 -13.48 2.08
N GLY A 57 -6.92 -12.92 2.15
CA GLY A 57 -7.13 -11.47 2.25
C GLY A 57 -6.51 -10.88 3.52
N GLU A 58 -6.58 -11.58 4.66
CA GLU A 58 -5.92 -11.17 5.90
C GLU A 58 -4.39 -11.11 5.75
N GLN A 59 -3.80 -12.13 5.13
CA GLN A 59 -2.36 -12.19 4.86
C GLN A 59 -1.94 -11.10 3.86
N MET A 60 -2.72 -10.86 2.81
CA MET A 60 -2.48 -9.81 1.84
C MET A 60 -2.52 -8.41 2.49
N LEU A 61 -3.52 -8.14 3.31
CA LEU A 61 -3.60 -6.89 4.07
C LEU A 61 -2.36 -6.70 4.96
N ALA A 62 -1.99 -7.72 5.73
CA ALA A 62 -0.82 -7.68 6.60
C ALA A 62 0.48 -7.45 5.81
N GLY A 63 0.64 -8.10 4.67
CA GLY A 63 1.80 -7.94 3.79
C GLY A 63 1.91 -6.53 3.18
N ALA A 64 0.78 -5.96 2.73
CA ALA A 64 0.74 -4.59 2.23
C ALA A 64 1.12 -3.58 3.31
N VAL A 65 0.57 -3.71 4.53
CA VAL A 65 0.90 -2.84 5.66
C VAL A 65 2.37 -2.97 6.04
N ALA A 66 2.89 -4.19 6.17
CA ALA A 66 4.29 -4.42 6.51
C ALA A 66 5.27 -3.82 5.50
N TYR A 67 4.94 -3.90 4.20
CA TYR A 67 5.74 -3.26 3.16
C TYR A 67 5.70 -1.73 3.27
N LEU A 68 4.53 -1.13 3.42
CA LEU A 68 4.38 0.32 3.52
C LEU A 68 4.98 0.89 4.82
N ASP A 69 5.07 0.10 5.90
CA ASP A 69 5.79 0.45 7.13
C ASP A 69 7.31 0.65 6.91
N THR A 70 7.86 0.10 5.81
CA THR A 70 9.26 0.36 5.42
C THR A 70 9.46 1.77 4.84
N ALA A 71 8.39 2.51 4.60
CA ALA A 71 8.37 3.85 4.03
C ALA A 71 9.14 3.94 2.69
N PRO A 72 8.81 3.11 1.68
CA PRO A 72 9.51 3.11 0.41
C PRO A 72 9.35 4.45 -0.31
N LYS A 73 10.42 4.90 -0.98
CA LYS A 73 10.36 6.08 -1.86
C LYS A 73 9.81 5.67 -3.22
N TYR A 74 8.98 6.52 -3.84
CA TYR A 74 8.48 6.22 -5.17
C TYR A 74 9.55 6.38 -6.23
N ASP A 75 9.84 5.30 -6.98
CA ASP A 75 10.71 5.34 -8.16
C ASP A 75 10.33 4.21 -9.13
N GLY A 76 9.66 4.57 -10.23
CA GLY A 76 9.28 3.65 -11.30
C GLY A 76 10.29 3.57 -12.45
N SER A 77 11.41 4.27 -12.37
CA SER A 77 12.38 4.36 -13.47
C SER A 77 13.35 3.18 -13.54
N LYS A 78 13.41 2.35 -12.50
CA LYS A 78 14.43 1.31 -12.34
C LYS A 78 13.90 -0.09 -12.61
N VAL A 79 14.77 -0.90 -13.23
CA VAL A 79 14.67 -2.35 -13.28
C VAL A 79 15.76 -2.94 -12.39
N TYR A 80 15.40 -3.87 -11.53
CA TYR A 80 16.32 -4.46 -10.56
C TYR A 80 16.69 -5.88 -11.00
N PRO A 81 17.98 -6.21 -11.09
CA PRO A 81 18.40 -7.59 -11.31
C PRO A 81 17.80 -8.52 -10.25
N GLY A 82 17.09 -9.56 -10.67
CA GLY A 82 16.30 -10.41 -9.77
C GLY A 82 14.93 -9.85 -9.43
N GLY A 83 14.56 -8.70 -10.00
CA GLY A 83 13.22 -8.11 -9.95
C GLY A 83 12.89 -7.31 -8.68
N VAL A 84 13.60 -7.49 -7.57
CA VAL A 84 13.22 -6.93 -6.27
C VAL A 84 13.95 -5.62 -6.01
N PRO A 85 13.23 -4.50 -5.73
CA PRO A 85 13.87 -3.27 -5.26
C PRO A 85 14.65 -3.52 -3.96
N ASN A 86 15.92 -3.10 -3.93
CA ASN A 86 16.82 -3.30 -2.79
C ASN A 86 17.43 -2.00 -2.24
N ASP A 87 16.90 -0.86 -2.70
CA ASP A 87 17.39 0.48 -2.37
C ASP A 87 16.36 1.33 -1.61
N GLY A 88 15.31 0.70 -1.08
CA GLY A 88 14.25 1.39 -0.35
C GLY A 88 13.28 2.17 -1.26
N THR A 89 13.25 1.85 -2.55
CA THR A 89 12.26 2.42 -3.48
C THR A 89 11.16 1.42 -3.82
N GLY A 90 10.09 1.89 -4.48
CA GLY A 90 9.01 1.05 -4.93
C GLY A 90 7.94 1.81 -5.71
N VAL A 91 6.93 1.08 -6.19
CA VAL A 91 5.79 1.61 -6.93
C VAL A 91 4.48 0.92 -6.48
N CYS A 92 3.35 1.28 -7.08
CA CYS A 92 2.04 0.73 -6.72
C CYS A 92 1.98 -0.81 -6.80
N THR A 93 2.58 -1.41 -7.82
CA THR A 93 2.59 -2.87 -8.02
C THR A 93 3.43 -3.61 -6.98
N ASP A 94 4.43 -2.96 -6.37
CA ASP A 94 5.20 -3.57 -5.29
C ASP A 94 4.33 -3.77 -4.03
N VAL A 95 3.37 -2.87 -3.75
CA VAL A 95 2.40 -3.07 -2.65
C VAL A 95 1.62 -4.36 -2.86
N VAL A 96 1.14 -4.61 -4.08
CA VAL A 96 0.39 -5.82 -4.43
C VAL A 96 1.28 -7.06 -4.40
N TRP A 97 2.52 -6.95 -4.88
CA TRP A 97 3.47 -8.07 -4.84
C TRP A 97 3.82 -8.50 -3.41
N TYR A 98 4.13 -7.54 -2.53
CA TYR A 98 4.41 -7.85 -1.12
C TYR A 98 3.17 -8.39 -0.39
N ALA A 99 1.97 -7.86 -0.71
CA ALA A 99 0.72 -8.39 -0.21
C ALA A 99 0.53 -9.87 -0.61
N ALA A 100 0.61 -10.17 -1.90
CA ALA A 100 0.47 -11.51 -2.43
C ALA A 100 1.56 -12.47 -1.90
N LYS A 101 2.80 -11.99 -1.78
CA LYS A 101 3.91 -12.78 -1.23
C LYS A 101 3.69 -13.18 0.22
N ALA A 102 3.11 -12.32 1.05
CA ALA A 102 2.73 -12.66 2.42
C ALA A 102 1.68 -13.78 2.48
N ALA A 103 0.85 -13.90 1.44
CA ALA A 103 -0.13 -14.98 1.26
C ALA A 103 0.44 -16.18 0.47
N GLY A 104 1.77 -16.30 0.34
CA GLY A 104 2.43 -17.43 -0.34
C GLY A 104 2.43 -17.36 -1.87
N MET A 105 2.07 -16.23 -2.46
CA MET A 105 1.95 -16.05 -3.92
C MET A 105 3.04 -15.10 -4.43
N ASP A 106 4.14 -15.64 -4.98
CA ASP A 106 5.18 -14.79 -5.60
C ASP A 106 4.76 -14.40 -7.03
N LEU A 107 4.19 -13.19 -7.17
CA LEU A 107 3.68 -12.70 -8.47
C LEU A 107 4.76 -12.58 -9.53
N ARG A 108 6.03 -12.41 -9.17
CA ARG A 108 7.13 -12.38 -10.14
C ARG A 108 7.21 -13.72 -10.88
N ASP A 109 7.26 -14.81 -10.13
CA ASP A 109 7.38 -16.15 -10.69
C ASP A 109 6.08 -16.61 -11.36
N LEU A 110 4.94 -16.26 -10.78
CA LEU A 110 3.61 -16.62 -11.29
C LEU A 110 3.31 -15.92 -12.62
N VAL A 111 3.57 -14.62 -12.74
CA VAL A 111 3.38 -13.84 -13.99
C VAL A 111 4.36 -14.30 -15.06
N ASP A 112 5.62 -14.59 -14.72
CA ASP A 112 6.62 -15.09 -15.66
C ASP A 112 6.24 -16.47 -16.20
N ALA A 113 5.77 -17.38 -15.35
CA ALA A 113 5.31 -18.71 -15.76
C ALA A 113 4.07 -18.63 -16.67
N ASP A 114 3.09 -17.81 -16.31
CA ASP A 114 1.87 -17.60 -17.10
C ASP A 114 2.16 -16.94 -18.45
N ARG A 115 3.04 -15.94 -18.48
CA ARG A 115 3.48 -15.28 -19.72
C ARG A 115 4.23 -16.23 -20.67
N ARG A 116 4.98 -17.19 -20.15
CA ARG A 116 5.63 -18.22 -20.96
C ARG A 116 4.65 -19.21 -21.55
N ALA A 117 3.59 -19.52 -20.79
CA ALA A 117 2.54 -20.44 -21.25
C ALA A 117 1.66 -19.79 -22.33
N ASP A 118 1.29 -18.51 -22.16
CA ASP A 118 0.38 -17.78 -23.04
C ASP A 118 0.94 -16.39 -23.42
N PRO A 119 2.02 -16.30 -24.17
CA PRO A 119 2.71 -15.05 -24.47
C PRO A 119 1.86 -14.05 -25.27
N GLN A 120 0.85 -14.53 -26.00
CA GLN A 120 0.01 -13.70 -26.88
C GLN A 120 -0.90 -12.75 -26.08
N ASP A 121 -1.43 -13.19 -24.94
CA ASP A 121 -2.32 -12.37 -24.10
C ASP A 121 -1.54 -11.17 -23.53
N TYR A 122 -0.30 -11.39 -23.16
CA TYR A 122 0.58 -10.31 -22.69
C TYR A 122 1.03 -9.39 -23.82
N ALA A 123 1.35 -9.95 -24.99
CA ALA A 123 1.74 -9.17 -26.17
C ALA A 123 0.60 -8.26 -26.66
N ALA A 124 -0.66 -8.70 -26.53
CA ALA A 124 -1.82 -7.90 -26.92
C ALA A 124 -1.96 -6.61 -26.13
N THR A 125 -1.40 -6.53 -24.92
CA THR A 125 -1.47 -5.34 -24.04
C THR A 125 -0.14 -4.59 -23.97
N ALA A 126 0.93 -5.15 -24.51
CA ALA A 126 2.27 -4.57 -24.46
C ALA A 126 2.46 -3.45 -25.51
N PRO A 127 3.28 -2.43 -25.22
CA PRO A 127 3.78 -1.52 -26.24
C PRO A 127 4.56 -2.27 -27.34
N GLU A 128 4.51 -1.71 -28.55
CA GLU A 128 5.27 -2.26 -29.69
C GLU A 128 6.76 -2.38 -29.33
N GLY A 129 7.35 -3.55 -29.66
CA GLY A 129 8.77 -3.82 -29.43
C GLY A 129 9.13 -4.18 -27.98
N GLU A 130 8.16 -4.24 -27.07
CA GLU A 130 8.45 -4.70 -25.71
C GLU A 130 8.79 -6.18 -25.66
N THR A 131 9.91 -6.51 -25.02
CA THR A 131 10.32 -7.89 -24.79
C THR A 131 10.00 -8.36 -23.38
N PRO A 132 9.68 -9.66 -23.17
CA PRO A 132 9.49 -10.24 -21.86
C PRO A 132 10.72 -10.03 -20.97
N ASN A 133 10.48 -9.60 -19.73
CA ASN A 133 11.51 -9.45 -18.73
C ASN A 133 10.93 -9.74 -17.33
N PRO A 134 11.21 -10.90 -16.71
CA PRO A 134 10.66 -11.28 -15.43
C PRO A 134 11.02 -10.32 -14.29
N ASP A 135 12.09 -9.53 -14.45
CA ASP A 135 12.53 -8.58 -13.44
C ASP A 135 11.67 -7.30 -13.38
N ILE A 136 10.75 -7.10 -14.36
CA ILE A 136 9.86 -5.95 -14.41
C ILE A 136 8.41 -6.31 -14.76
N ASP A 137 8.16 -7.48 -15.37
CA ASP A 137 6.84 -7.82 -15.91
C ASP A 137 5.74 -7.82 -14.84
N TYR A 138 6.00 -8.35 -13.65
CA TYR A 138 5.07 -8.35 -12.53
C TYR A 138 4.83 -6.94 -11.93
N ARG A 139 5.67 -5.95 -12.28
CA ARG A 139 5.56 -4.55 -11.87
C ARG A 139 4.81 -3.69 -12.91
N ARG A 140 4.24 -4.31 -13.93
CA ARG A 140 3.41 -3.64 -14.93
C ARG A 140 1.95 -3.94 -14.68
N VAL A 141 1.14 -2.89 -14.41
CA VAL A 141 -0.28 -3.02 -14.08
C VAL A 141 -1.02 -3.84 -15.14
N ARG A 142 -0.77 -3.62 -16.45
CA ARG A 142 -1.39 -4.38 -17.53
C ARG A 142 -1.11 -5.89 -17.46
N ASN A 143 0.11 -6.28 -17.07
CA ASN A 143 0.48 -7.69 -16.94
C ASN A 143 -0.19 -8.33 -15.72
N LEU A 144 -0.34 -7.59 -14.63
CA LEU A 144 -1.13 -8.04 -13.48
C LEU A 144 -2.60 -8.21 -13.85
N ILE A 145 -3.17 -7.33 -14.68
CA ILE A 145 -4.55 -7.49 -15.19
C ILE A 145 -4.67 -8.79 -15.98
N VAL A 146 -3.79 -9.06 -16.95
CA VAL A 146 -3.81 -10.31 -17.72
C VAL A 146 -3.76 -11.52 -16.79
N TYR A 147 -2.83 -11.52 -15.83
CA TYR A 147 -2.67 -12.62 -14.89
C TYR A 147 -3.92 -12.81 -14.01
N PHE A 148 -4.44 -11.73 -13.41
CA PHE A 148 -5.59 -11.84 -12.50
C PHE A 148 -6.92 -12.12 -13.22
N ASP A 149 -7.13 -11.61 -14.45
CA ASP A 149 -8.31 -11.94 -15.25
C ASP A 149 -8.40 -13.46 -15.51
N ARG A 150 -7.26 -14.18 -15.53
CA ARG A 150 -7.18 -15.62 -15.77
C ARG A 150 -7.23 -16.45 -14.49
N HIS A 151 -6.71 -15.97 -13.38
CA HIS A 151 -6.44 -16.79 -12.21
C HIS A 151 -7.14 -16.34 -10.93
N ALA A 152 -7.61 -15.10 -10.85
CA ALA A 152 -8.28 -14.55 -9.68
C ALA A 152 -9.81 -14.52 -9.85
N GLN A 153 -10.51 -14.35 -8.75
CA GLN A 153 -11.95 -14.10 -8.79
C GLN A 153 -12.19 -12.63 -9.14
N SER A 154 -12.82 -12.36 -10.29
CA SER A 154 -13.32 -11.04 -10.66
C SER A 154 -14.61 -10.71 -9.90
N LEU A 155 -14.70 -9.49 -9.38
CA LEU A 155 -15.81 -9.00 -8.58
C LEU A 155 -16.41 -7.72 -9.21
N THR A 156 -17.51 -7.21 -8.60
CA THR A 156 -18.10 -5.95 -9.03
C THR A 156 -17.12 -4.78 -8.91
N THR A 157 -17.17 -3.86 -9.86
CA THR A 157 -16.44 -2.58 -9.83
C THR A 157 -17.30 -1.43 -9.32
N ASP A 158 -18.56 -1.71 -8.96
CA ASP A 158 -19.47 -0.72 -8.38
C ASP A 158 -19.02 -0.33 -6.97
N THR A 159 -18.52 0.88 -6.82
CA THR A 159 -18.05 1.40 -5.53
C THR A 159 -19.20 1.71 -4.57
N THR A 160 -20.45 1.74 -5.02
CA THR A 160 -21.62 1.90 -4.15
C THR A 160 -22.01 0.61 -3.44
N ASP A 161 -21.61 -0.54 -3.96
CA ASP A 161 -21.72 -1.84 -3.28
C ASP A 161 -20.58 -2.04 -2.28
N VAL A 162 -20.62 -1.26 -1.20
CA VAL A 162 -19.56 -1.24 -0.17
C VAL A 162 -19.32 -2.60 0.48
N ALA A 163 -20.31 -3.50 0.43
CA ALA A 163 -20.22 -4.84 1.02
C ALA A 163 -19.31 -5.78 0.22
N SER A 164 -19.18 -5.58 -1.07
CA SER A 164 -18.36 -6.41 -1.95
C SER A 164 -16.85 -6.17 -1.78
N TRP A 165 -16.46 -5.01 -1.26
CA TRP A 165 -15.07 -4.60 -1.09
C TRP A 165 -14.52 -5.10 0.24
N GLN A 166 -13.72 -6.17 0.23
CA GLN A 166 -13.14 -6.76 1.44
C GLN A 166 -11.65 -6.38 1.60
N PRO A 167 -11.17 -6.30 2.85
CA PRO A 167 -9.74 -6.09 3.10
C PRO A 167 -8.88 -7.14 2.38
N GLY A 168 -7.78 -6.71 1.76
CA GLY A 168 -6.91 -7.59 1.00
C GLY A 168 -7.33 -7.81 -0.47
N ASP A 169 -8.52 -7.38 -0.88
CA ASP A 169 -8.88 -7.36 -2.31
C ASP A 169 -7.96 -6.40 -3.08
N ILE A 170 -7.86 -6.62 -4.38
CA ILE A 170 -7.08 -5.77 -5.29
C ILE A 170 -8.02 -4.93 -6.12
N VAL A 171 -7.79 -3.62 -6.15
CA VAL A 171 -8.47 -2.68 -7.04
C VAL A 171 -7.52 -2.17 -8.11
N VAL A 172 -8.00 -2.06 -9.35
CA VAL A 172 -7.21 -1.58 -10.49
C VAL A 172 -7.93 -0.46 -11.20
N TRP A 173 -7.21 0.63 -11.46
CA TRP A 173 -7.54 1.69 -12.41
C TRP A 173 -6.64 1.54 -13.65
N LYS A 174 -6.75 2.44 -14.61
CA LYS A 174 -6.03 2.36 -15.89
C LYS A 174 -4.53 2.06 -15.75
N GLU A 175 -3.85 2.77 -14.86
CA GLU A 175 -2.39 2.69 -14.71
C GLU A 175 -1.98 2.57 -13.23
N HIS A 176 -2.93 2.22 -12.37
CA HIS A 176 -2.68 2.15 -10.94
C HIS A 176 -3.36 0.94 -10.32
N VAL A 177 -2.74 0.37 -9.31
CA VAL A 177 -3.25 -0.77 -8.56
C VAL A 177 -3.05 -0.53 -7.07
N ALA A 178 -3.98 -1.04 -6.26
CA ALA A 178 -3.94 -0.92 -4.81
C ALA A 178 -4.53 -2.15 -4.13
N VAL A 179 -4.29 -2.28 -2.83
CA VAL A 179 -4.89 -3.28 -1.95
C VAL A 179 -5.97 -2.59 -1.09
N ILE A 180 -7.13 -3.21 -0.95
CA ILE A 180 -8.22 -2.69 -0.12
C ILE A 180 -7.83 -2.79 1.36
N SER A 181 -8.00 -1.66 2.07
CA SER A 181 -7.74 -1.55 3.50
C SER A 181 -8.89 -2.12 4.35
N ASP A 182 -8.60 -2.48 5.58
CA ASP A 182 -9.58 -2.80 6.63
C ASP A 182 -10.27 -1.56 7.22
N ARG A 183 -9.81 -0.36 6.89
CA ARG A 183 -10.35 0.92 7.37
C ARG A 183 -11.31 1.52 6.37
N ARG A 184 -12.32 2.23 6.88
CA ARG A 184 -13.38 2.80 6.06
C ARG A 184 -13.65 4.25 6.43
N ASN A 185 -14.04 5.03 5.42
CA ASN A 185 -14.49 6.39 5.62
C ASN A 185 -15.91 6.43 6.23
N ALA A 186 -16.44 7.63 6.49
CA ALA A 186 -17.76 7.84 7.09
C ALA A 186 -18.93 7.29 6.25
N GLN A 187 -18.73 7.08 4.94
CA GLN A 187 -19.70 6.51 4.00
C GLN A 187 -19.61 4.97 3.92
N GLY A 188 -18.69 4.36 4.64
CA GLY A 188 -18.45 2.93 4.61
C GLY A 188 -17.54 2.44 3.46
N LEU A 189 -17.07 3.34 2.59
CA LEU A 189 -16.10 3.01 1.56
C LEU A 189 -14.75 2.68 2.18
N PRO A 190 -14.10 1.59 1.76
CA PRO A 190 -12.76 1.30 2.26
C PRO A 190 -11.73 2.29 1.72
N TYR A 191 -10.74 2.59 2.55
CA TYR A 191 -9.51 3.19 2.08
C TYR A 191 -8.73 2.17 1.24
N VAL A 192 -7.73 2.63 0.52
CA VAL A 192 -6.83 1.77 -0.24
C VAL A 192 -5.40 1.93 0.22
N LEU A 193 -4.66 0.84 0.25
CA LEU A 193 -3.23 0.79 0.51
C LEU A 193 -2.51 0.83 -0.82
N HIS A 194 -1.74 1.88 -1.07
CA HIS A 194 -1.09 2.09 -2.35
C HIS A 194 0.22 2.87 -2.22
N HIS A 195 0.96 2.95 -3.32
CA HIS A 195 2.14 3.79 -3.42
C HIS A 195 2.10 4.56 -4.73
N GLU A 196 2.01 5.89 -4.64
CA GLU A 196 1.91 6.77 -5.81
C GLU A 196 2.65 8.09 -5.57
N GLY A 197 3.64 8.36 -6.42
CA GLY A 197 4.34 9.63 -6.46
C GLY A 197 5.20 9.96 -5.25
N ASN A 198 5.89 11.11 -5.33
CA ASN A 198 6.88 11.58 -4.36
C ASN A 198 6.40 12.82 -3.60
N GLY A 199 5.12 13.14 -3.62
CA GLY A 199 4.60 14.34 -3.00
C GLY A 199 4.42 14.19 -1.48
N ILE A 200 4.42 15.33 -0.78
CA ILE A 200 4.01 15.42 0.63
C ILE A 200 2.57 14.92 0.87
N TRP A 201 1.81 14.74 -0.20
CA TRP A 201 0.44 14.23 -0.24
C TRP A 201 0.37 12.74 -0.62
N SER A 202 1.50 12.10 -0.91
CA SER A 202 1.57 10.66 -1.16
C SER A 202 1.32 9.94 0.16
N ARG A 203 0.07 9.58 0.39
CA ARG A 203 -0.34 8.78 1.55
C ARG A 203 -0.37 7.32 1.12
N TYR A 204 0.20 6.46 1.92
CA TYR A 204 0.15 5.01 1.69
C TYR A 204 -1.25 4.43 1.91
N GLU A 205 -2.09 5.09 2.68
CA GLU A 205 -3.52 4.79 2.81
C GLU A 205 -4.34 6.02 2.41
N ALA A 206 -5.27 5.87 1.46
CA ALA A 206 -5.99 6.98 0.87
C ALA A 206 -7.47 6.68 0.65
N ASP A 207 -8.30 7.72 0.80
CA ASP A 207 -9.75 7.69 0.50
C ASP A 207 -9.97 8.05 -0.98
N ILE A 208 -9.64 7.12 -1.87
CA ILE A 208 -9.68 7.36 -3.32
C ILE A 208 -10.52 6.35 -4.10
N LEU A 209 -11.07 5.31 -3.45
CA LEU A 209 -11.81 4.27 -4.15
C LEU A 209 -12.99 4.83 -4.94
N GLY A 210 -13.75 5.74 -4.36
CA GLY A 210 -14.94 6.33 -4.98
C GLY A 210 -14.69 7.58 -5.82
N ASN A 211 -13.46 8.12 -5.87
CA ASN A 211 -13.20 9.43 -6.48
C ASN A 211 -11.96 9.51 -7.41
N ARG A 212 -11.19 8.43 -7.54
CA ARG A 212 -10.01 8.38 -8.42
C ARG A 212 -10.37 8.26 -9.91
N GLY A 213 -11.61 8.00 -10.24
CA GLY A 213 -12.08 7.73 -11.60
C GLY A 213 -12.60 6.30 -11.73
N GLU A 214 -12.80 5.85 -12.98
CA GLU A 214 -13.37 4.54 -13.27
C GLU A 214 -12.50 3.41 -12.72
N VAL A 215 -13.11 2.54 -11.91
CA VAL A 215 -12.49 1.28 -11.48
C VAL A 215 -12.59 0.28 -12.63
N TRP A 216 -11.44 -0.21 -13.09
CA TRP A 216 -11.39 -1.15 -14.21
C TRP A 216 -11.55 -2.59 -13.77
N ARG A 217 -10.98 -2.96 -12.62
CA ARG A 217 -11.03 -4.34 -12.09
C ARG A 217 -11.06 -4.34 -10.58
N HIS A 218 -11.69 -5.37 -10.06
CA HIS A 218 -11.71 -5.74 -8.67
C HIS A 218 -11.47 -7.23 -8.55
N TYR A 219 -10.43 -7.65 -7.84
CA TYR A 219 -10.04 -9.05 -7.71
C TYR A 219 -9.95 -9.49 -6.26
N ARG A 220 -10.30 -10.76 -6.03
CA ARG A 220 -10.05 -11.48 -4.77
C ARG A 220 -9.23 -12.71 -5.03
N LEU A 221 -8.17 -12.94 -4.23
CA LEU A 221 -7.20 -14.00 -4.47
C LEU A 221 -7.41 -15.27 -3.61
N GLU A 222 -8.50 -15.39 -2.86
CA GLU A 222 -8.76 -16.55 -1.98
C GLU A 222 -8.67 -17.89 -2.74
N SER A 223 -9.31 -17.98 -3.90
CA SER A 223 -9.30 -19.20 -4.72
C SER A 223 -7.91 -19.52 -5.31
N LEU A 224 -7.15 -18.49 -5.68
CA LEU A 224 -5.80 -18.63 -6.18
C LEU A 224 -4.85 -19.12 -5.09
N GLY A 225 -4.89 -18.49 -3.91
CA GLY A 225 -4.08 -18.90 -2.77
C GLY A 225 -4.37 -20.33 -2.33
N ALA A 226 -5.64 -20.73 -2.24
CA ALA A 226 -6.03 -22.10 -1.91
C ALA A 226 -5.53 -23.12 -2.95
N LYS A 227 -5.59 -22.80 -4.25
CA LYS A 227 -5.08 -23.65 -5.33
C LYS A 227 -3.57 -23.87 -5.24
N LEU A 228 -2.80 -22.81 -4.95
CA LEU A 228 -1.34 -22.89 -4.85
C LEU A 228 -0.87 -23.61 -3.58
N ALA A 229 -1.61 -23.49 -2.47
CA ALA A 229 -1.29 -24.18 -1.22
C ALA A 229 -1.59 -25.69 -1.25
N GLY A 230 -2.39 -26.17 -2.22
CA GLY A 230 -2.75 -27.58 -2.40
C GLY A 230 -1.78 -28.37 -3.27
N HIS A 231 -0.74 -27.75 -3.75
CA HIS A 231 0.35 -28.34 -4.56
C HIS A 231 1.67 -28.32 -3.79
#